data_4dea545cf02d9d247765db9843614c8d
#
_entry.id   4dea545cf02d9d247765db9843614c8d
#
_cell.length_a   1.000
_cell.length_b   1.000
_cell.length_c   1.000
_cell.angle_alpha   90.00
_cell.angle_beta   90.00
_cell.angle_gamma   90.00
#
_symmetry.space_group_name_H-M   'P 1'
#
loop_
_entity.id
_entity.type
_entity.pdbx_description
1 polymer ?
#
loop_
_entity_poly.entity_id
_entity_poly.type
_entity_poly.pdbx_seq_one_letter_code
_entity_poly.pdbx_strand_id
1 'polypeptide(L)'
;MSELTANKLYDDLTKEEQAEHDATERAREQAEQAALPYQWTQDLSTVTVTVPLPKGTKGKDINVVMGKKKLKVQLKTSNEPILEGELFNDIISDESSWTIDDGTLNIELEKLSAHIQSHQWWPHVLTHHPKIDTTKIVPENSKLEDLDSETRGMVEKMMFDNRQKAMGKPTSDELKKLEMLEKFKKAHPEMDFSNAKIS
;
A
#
# COMPACT_ATOMS: atom_id res chain seq x y z
N MET A 1 -13.18 32.21 -30.26
CA MET A 1 -14.30 31.42 -29.71
C MET A 1 -13.74 30.05 -29.42
N SER A 2 -13.38 29.75 -28.19
CA SER A 2 -13.14 28.42 -27.66
C SER A 2 -12.33 28.48 -26.35
N GLU A 3 -12.94 28.98 -25.29
CA GLU A 3 -12.42 28.82 -23.92
C GLU A 3 -13.61 28.84 -22.97
N LEU A 4 -14.40 27.79 -23.02
CA LEU A 4 -15.46 27.53 -22.05
C LEU A 4 -15.73 26.02 -21.98
N THR A 5 -14.69 25.25 -21.75
CA THR A 5 -14.87 23.97 -21.07
C THR A 5 -14.60 24.21 -19.60
N ALA A 6 -15.63 24.77 -18.96
CA ALA A 6 -15.68 24.92 -17.52
C ALA A 6 -15.30 23.61 -16.85
N ASN A 7 -14.43 23.73 -15.87
CA ASN A 7 -14.03 22.76 -14.88
C ASN A 7 -15.28 22.11 -14.25
N LYS A 8 -15.86 21.10 -14.93
CA LYS A 8 -16.90 20.25 -14.33
C LYS A 8 -16.25 19.59 -13.14
N LEU A 9 -16.87 19.67 -11.97
CA LEU A 9 -16.45 18.86 -10.84
C LEU A 9 -16.44 17.40 -11.28
N TYR A 10 -15.46 16.61 -10.84
CA TYR A 10 -15.31 15.19 -11.20
C TYR A 10 -16.61 14.39 -10.97
N ASP A 11 -17.36 14.73 -9.91
CA ASP A 11 -18.63 14.10 -9.54
C ASP A 11 -19.79 14.40 -10.52
N ASP A 12 -19.65 15.47 -11.34
CA ASP A 12 -20.65 15.86 -12.35
C ASP A 12 -20.41 15.22 -13.73
N LEU A 13 -19.31 14.44 -13.85
CA LEU A 13 -18.97 13.72 -15.08
C LEU A 13 -19.77 12.42 -15.18
N THR A 14 -20.10 12.03 -16.40
CA THR A 14 -20.63 10.69 -16.67
C THR A 14 -19.56 9.63 -16.40
N LYS A 15 -19.98 8.37 -16.21
CA LYS A 15 -19.04 7.26 -15.97
C LYS A 15 -18.00 7.09 -17.10
N GLU A 16 -18.40 7.40 -18.34
CA GLU A 16 -17.50 7.36 -19.50
C GLU A 16 -16.48 8.50 -19.46
N GLU A 17 -16.94 9.73 -19.17
CA GLU A 17 -16.07 10.90 -19.00
C GLU A 17 -15.11 10.74 -17.80
N GLN A 18 -15.55 10.16 -16.70
CA GLN A 18 -14.70 9.82 -15.55
C GLN A 18 -13.62 8.81 -15.92
N ALA A 19 -13.99 7.76 -16.67
CA ALA A 19 -13.04 6.74 -17.10
C ALA A 19 -11.99 7.29 -18.07
N GLU A 20 -12.38 8.20 -18.98
CA GLU A 20 -11.46 8.87 -19.90
C GLU A 20 -10.54 9.85 -19.16
N HIS A 21 -11.07 10.62 -18.22
CA HIS A 21 -10.29 11.50 -17.36
C HIS A 21 -9.25 10.70 -16.56
N ASP A 22 -9.69 9.61 -15.91
CA ASP A 22 -8.80 8.74 -15.13
C ASP A 22 -7.72 8.08 -16.00
N ALA A 23 -8.05 7.69 -17.23
CA ALA A 23 -7.08 7.13 -18.17
C ALA A 23 -6.03 8.17 -18.58
N THR A 24 -6.46 9.41 -18.82
CA THR A 24 -5.58 10.53 -19.18
C THR A 24 -4.65 10.90 -18.02
N GLU A 25 -5.19 10.99 -16.80
CA GLU A 25 -4.40 11.27 -15.60
C GLU A 25 -3.37 10.17 -15.33
N ARG A 26 -3.75 8.89 -15.48
CA ARG A 26 -2.81 7.77 -15.36
C ARG A 26 -1.70 7.81 -16.40
N ALA A 27 -2.05 8.12 -17.64
CA ALA A 27 -1.05 8.23 -18.72
C ALA A 27 -0.07 9.38 -18.46
N ARG A 28 -0.54 10.52 -17.96
CA ARG A 28 0.31 11.65 -17.55
C ARG A 28 1.22 11.25 -16.39
N GLU A 29 0.67 10.68 -15.34
CA GLU A 29 1.44 10.23 -14.17
C GLU A 29 2.52 9.21 -14.57
N GLN A 30 2.17 8.22 -15.42
CA GLN A 30 3.13 7.25 -15.92
C GLN A 30 4.25 7.90 -16.73
N ALA A 31 3.93 8.88 -17.58
CA ALA A 31 4.94 9.61 -18.35
C ALA A 31 5.86 10.44 -17.44
N GLU A 32 5.32 11.10 -16.45
CA GLU A 32 6.09 11.88 -15.46
C GLU A 32 7.00 10.97 -14.63
N GLN A 33 6.52 9.79 -14.20
CA GLN A 33 7.32 8.81 -13.46
C GLN A 33 8.39 8.16 -14.36
N ALA A 34 8.09 7.88 -15.62
CA ALA A 34 9.06 7.34 -16.57
C ALA A 34 10.20 8.32 -16.93
N ALA A 35 9.98 9.61 -16.74
CA ALA A 35 11.01 10.65 -16.96
C ALA A 35 12.01 10.76 -15.79
N LEU A 36 11.76 10.11 -14.66
CA LEU A 36 12.68 10.10 -13.53
C LEU A 36 13.95 9.29 -13.84
N PRO A 37 15.12 9.67 -13.27
CA PRO A 37 16.38 8.95 -13.45
C PRO A 37 16.41 7.60 -12.68
N TYR A 38 15.32 7.19 -12.05
CA TYR A 38 15.17 5.97 -11.27
C TYR A 38 13.73 5.46 -11.36
N GLN A 39 13.55 4.21 -11.03
CA GLN A 39 12.24 3.60 -10.76
C GLN A 39 12.08 3.40 -9.26
N TRP A 40 10.85 3.34 -8.79
CA TRP A 40 10.61 3.09 -7.38
C TRP A 40 9.27 2.37 -7.15
N THR A 41 9.26 1.60 -6.10
CA THR A 41 8.07 0.90 -5.58
C THR A 41 8.00 1.11 -4.07
N GLN A 42 6.88 0.81 -3.46
CA GLN A 42 6.74 0.88 -2.02
C GLN A 42 5.73 -0.14 -1.51
N ASP A 43 5.95 -0.58 -0.30
CA ASP A 43 4.98 -1.26 0.53
C ASP A 43 4.64 -0.41 1.79
N LEU A 44 4.02 -1.01 2.80
CA LEU A 44 3.64 -0.30 4.03
C LEU A 44 4.85 0.14 4.86
N SER A 45 5.94 -0.61 4.81
CA SER A 45 7.14 -0.42 5.64
C SER A 45 8.32 0.17 4.88
N THR A 46 8.47 -0.17 3.60
CA THR A 46 9.66 0.17 2.83
C THR A 46 9.36 0.96 1.56
N VAL A 47 10.37 1.69 1.09
CA VAL A 47 10.41 2.27 -0.27
C VAL A 47 11.65 1.73 -0.95
N THR A 48 11.48 1.04 -2.08
CA THR A 48 12.56 0.54 -2.90
C THR A 48 12.80 1.49 -4.08
N VAL A 49 14.03 1.99 -4.20
CA VAL A 49 14.46 2.88 -5.28
C VAL A 49 15.49 2.16 -6.14
N THR A 50 15.23 2.05 -7.42
CA THR A 50 16.08 1.34 -8.39
C THR A 50 16.69 2.33 -9.38
N VAL A 51 17.99 2.47 -9.33
CA VAL A 51 18.76 3.45 -10.13
C VAL A 51 19.64 2.70 -11.14
N PRO A 52 19.44 2.88 -12.45
CA PRO A 52 20.34 2.29 -13.45
C PRO A 52 21.72 2.97 -13.38
N LEU A 53 22.77 2.15 -13.40
CA LEU A 53 24.14 2.63 -13.32
C LEU A 53 24.88 2.44 -14.65
N PRO A 54 25.93 3.22 -14.92
CA PRO A 54 26.83 2.97 -16.03
C PRO A 54 27.47 1.57 -15.92
N LYS A 55 27.65 0.91 -17.07
CA LYS A 55 28.25 -0.43 -17.12
C LYS A 55 29.62 -0.48 -16.42
N GLY A 56 29.78 -1.50 -15.60
CA GLY A 56 31.05 -1.73 -14.87
C GLY A 56 31.21 -0.96 -13.57
N THR A 57 30.21 -0.19 -13.14
CA THR A 57 30.19 0.50 -11.85
C THR A 57 30.16 -0.52 -10.70
N LYS A 58 31.05 -0.37 -9.75
CA LYS A 58 31.14 -1.22 -8.55
C LYS A 58 30.78 -0.41 -7.30
N GLY A 59 30.43 -1.09 -6.21
CA GLY A 59 30.06 -0.43 -4.95
C GLY A 59 31.11 0.55 -4.41
N LYS A 60 32.40 0.31 -4.67
CA LYS A 60 33.49 1.23 -4.32
C LYS A 60 33.46 2.56 -5.11
N ASP A 61 32.83 2.58 -6.28
CA ASP A 61 32.80 3.72 -7.19
C ASP A 61 31.58 4.64 -6.92
N ILE A 62 30.71 4.22 -6.00
CA ILE A 62 29.50 4.95 -5.61
C ILE A 62 29.62 5.45 -4.17
N ASN A 63 29.03 6.58 -3.92
CA ASN A 63 28.77 7.12 -2.60
C ASN A 63 27.26 7.26 -2.42
N VAL A 64 26.69 6.48 -1.50
CA VAL A 64 25.26 6.55 -1.12
C VAL A 64 25.19 7.09 0.30
N VAL A 65 24.50 8.20 0.48
CA VAL A 65 24.27 8.82 1.79
C VAL A 65 22.78 8.79 2.06
N MET A 66 22.40 8.03 3.07
CA MET A 66 21.05 7.89 3.59
C MET A 66 20.99 8.59 4.95
N GLY A 67 20.43 9.79 4.98
CA GLY A 67 20.15 10.50 6.23
C GLY A 67 18.69 10.34 6.60
N LYS A 68 18.31 10.74 7.81
CA LYS A 68 16.94 10.63 8.33
C LYS A 68 15.87 11.12 7.34
N LYS A 69 16.16 12.20 6.61
CA LYS A 69 15.26 12.81 5.62
C LYS A 69 15.98 13.24 4.34
N LYS A 70 17.12 12.65 4.06
CA LYS A 70 17.93 12.97 2.89
C LYS A 70 18.44 11.72 2.21
N LEU A 71 18.38 11.74 0.88
CA LEU A 71 19.01 10.72 0.04
C LEU A 71 19.96 11.40 -0.93
N LYS A 72 21.19 10.88 -1.04
CA LYS A 72 22.15 11.30 -2.06
C LYS A 72 22.85 10.08 -2.62
N VAL A 73 22.87 9.98 -3.93
CA VAL A 73 23.59 8.96 -4.70
C VAL A 73 24.53 9.66 -5.67
N GLN A 74 25.81 9.40 -5.59
CA GLN A 74 26.84 10.04 -6.39
C GLN A 74 27.90 9.06 -6.83
N LEU A 75 28.33 9.12 -8.09
CA LEU A 75 29.53 8.45 -8.55
C LEU A 75 30.76 9.22 -8.04
N LYS A 76 31.74 8.52 -7.46
CA LYS A 76 32.99 9.16 -6.98
C LYS A 76 33.84 9.75 -8.11
N THR A 77 33.61 9.29 -9.33
CA THR A 77 34.26 9.80 -10.56
C THR A 77 33.59 11.03 -11.13
N SER A 78 32.36 11.33 -10.71
CA SER A 78 31.58 12.49 -11.17
C SER A 78 31.33 13.44 -10.00
N ASN A 79 31.41 14.73 -10.24
CA ASN A 79 31.02 15.74 -9.24
C ASN A 79 29.50 15.93 -9.17
N GLU A 80 28.76 15.43 -10.16
CA GLU A 80 27.30 15.55 -10.20
C GLU A 80 26.65 14.35 -9.53
N PRO A 81 25.69 14.55 -8.63
CA PRO A 81 24.91 13.47 -8.04
C PRO A 81 23.95 12.89 -9.10
N ILE A 82 23.79 11.56 -9.09
CA ILE A 82 22.77 10.88 -9.89
C ILE A 82 21.39 11.20 -9.30
N LEU A 83 21.31 11.25 -7.96
CA LEU A 83 20.10 11.48 -7.21
C LEU A 83 20.48 12.21 -5.92
N GLU A 84 19.84 13.36 -5.68
CA GLU A 84 20.03 14.09 -4.42
C GLU A 84 18.76 14.89 -4.09
N GLY A 85 18.30 14.76 -2.84
CA GLY A 85 17.16 15.55 -2.38
C GLY A 85 16.67 15.19 -1.00
N GLU A 86 15.65 15.92 -0.59
CA GLU A 86 14.92 15.65 0.64
C GLU A 86 13.84 14.60 0.38
N LEU A 87 13.79 13.57 1.23
CA LEU A 87 12.77 12.53 1.20
C LEU A 87 11.41 13.08 1.63
N PHE A 88 10.34 12.47 1.13
CA PHE A 88 8.97 12.83 1.52
C PHE A 88 8.76 12.75 3.05
N ASN A 89 9.25 11.68 3.66
CA ASN A 89 9.14 11.49 5.11
C ASN A 89 10.43 10.89 5.69
N ASP A 90 10.48 10.80 7.01
CA ASP A 90 11.63 10.27 7.75
C ASP A 90 11.80 8.77 7.52
N ILE A 91 13.05 8.34 7.44
CA ILE A 91 13.48 6.93 7.36
C ILE A 91 14.32 6.54 8.57
N ILE A 92 14.44 5.24 8.79
CA ILE A 92 15.38 4.64 9.73
C ILE A 92 16.65 4.31 8.96
N SER A 93 17.65 5.21 9.04
CA SER A 93 18.89 5.07 8.25
C SER A 93 19.67 3.80 8.56
N ASP A 94 19.61 3.32 9.80
CA ASP A 94 20.36 2.14 10.25
C ASP A 94 19.71 0.82 9.78
N GLU A 95 18.43 0.86 9.44
CA GLU A 95 17.68 -0.28 8.89
C GLU A 95 17.52 -0.19 7.36
N SER A 96 17.90 0.95 6.78
CA SER A 96 17.93 1.15 5.34
C SER A 96 19.22 0.59 4.74
N SER A 97 19.11 -0.03 3.58
CA SER A 97 20.25 -0.66 2.92
C SER A 97 20.32 -0.34 1.43
N TRP A 98 21.46 -0.65 0.81
CA TRP A 98 21.58 -0.59 -0.64
C TRP A 98 22.46 -1.71 -1.17
N THR A 99 22.16 -2.17 -2.37
CA THR A 99 22.90 -3.22 -3.07
C THR A 99 23.08 -2.84 -4.54
N ILE A 100 24.09 -3.42 -5.19
CA ILE A 100 24.26 -3.32 -6.64
C ILE A 100 24.13 -4.71 -7.21
N ASP A 101 23.22 -4.85 -8.15
CA ASP A 101 23.00 -6.09 -8.89
C ASP A 101 22.83 -5.77 -10.38
N ASP A 102 23.54 -6.50 -11.23
CA ASP A 102 23.50 -6.39 -12.69
C ASP A 102 23.52 -4.96 -13.25
N GLY A 103 24.38 -4.10 -12.69
CA GLY A 103 24.50 -2.70 -13.11
C GLY A 103 23.37 -1.80 -12.64
N THR A 104 22.61 -2.24 -11.67
CA THR A 104 21.50 -1.50 -11.06
C THR A 104 21.75 -1.32 -9.58
N LEU A 105 21.57 -0.11 -9.07
CA LEU A 105 21.60 0.19 -7.65
C LEU A 105 20.19 0.08 -7.09
N ASN A 106 19.98 -0.83 -6.18
CA ASN A 106 18.74 -0.98 -5.42
C ASN A 106 18.95 -0.40 -4.02
N ILE A 107 18.10 0.53 -3.62
CA ILE A 107 18.11 1.19 -2.32
C ILE A 107 16.80 0.85 -1.62
N GLU A 108 16.87 0.26 -0.45
CA GLU A 108 15.73 -0.04 0.41
C GLU A 108 15.72 0.96 1.56
N LEU A 109 14.69 1.77 1.62
CA LEU A 109 14.49 2.80 2.65
C LEU A 109 13.40 2.34 3.61
N GLU A 110 13.77 2.10 4.87
CA GLU A 110 12.83 1.72 5.92
C GLU A 110 12.08 2.96 6.42
N LYS A 111 10.76 2.96 6.30
CA LYS A 111 9.90 4.08 6.70
C LYS A 111 9.81 4.16 8.23
N LEU A 112 10.14 5.29 8.82
CA LEU A 112 9.92 5.52 10.25
C LEU A 112 8.43 5.42 10.62
N SER A 113 7.52 5.77 9.71
CA SER A 113 6.08 5.68 9.90
C SER A 113 5.57 4.27 10.17
N ALA A 114 6.23 3.23 9.65
CA ALA A 114 5.87 1.84 9.90
C ALA A 114 6.05 1.45 11.38
N HIS A 115 7.12 1.93 12.02
CA HIS A 115 7.44 1.64 13.42
C HIS A 115 6.53 2.37 14.42
N ILE A 116 5.91 3.48 14.02
CA ILE A 116 4.98 4.24 14.87
C ILE A 116 3.50 3.95 14.53
N GLN A 117 3.22 2.85 13.83
CA GLN A 117 1.88 2.42 13.39
C GLN A 117 1.12 3.48 12.57
N SER A 118 1.83 4.40 11.95
CA SER A 118 1.29 5.41 11.04
C SER A 118 1.63 5.02 9.60
N HIS A 119 0.98 3.99 9.08
CA HIS A 119 1.18 3.50 7.73
C HIS A 119 0.84 4.60 6.72
N GLN A 120 1.86 5.18 6.10
CA GLN A 120 1.70 6.27 5.14
C GLN A 120 2.28 5.89 3.78
N TRP A 121 1.44 6.02 2.76
CA TRP A 121 1.88 5.91 1.37
C TRP A 121 2.60 7.19 0.95
N TRP A 122 3.74 7.03 0.32
CA TRP A 122 4.52 8.16 -0.19
C TRP A 122 4.02 8.55 -1.58
N PRO A 123 3.68 9.81 -1.83
CA PRO A 123 3.32 10.26 -3.16
C PRO A 123 4.54 10.43 -4.09
N HIS A 124 5.72 10.59 -3.55
CA HIS A 124 7.00 10.73 -4.24
C HIS A 124 8.15 10.33 -3.31
N VAL A 125 9.30 9.97 -3.87
CA VAL A 125 10.50 9.67 -3.07
C VAL A 125 11.16 10.97 -2.62
N LEU A 126 11.48 11.86 -3.57
CA LEU A 126 12.07 13.17 -3.30
C LEU A 126 11.02 14.27 -3.46
N THR A 127 11.06 15.26 -2.57
CA THR A 127 10.03 16.32 -2.49
C THR A 127 9.86 17.15 -3.75
N HIS A 128 10.90 17.25 -4.58
CA HIS A 128 10.89 17.99 -5.84
C HIS A 128 10.49 17.17 -7.07
N HIS A 129 10.19 15.88 -6.89
CA HIS A 129 9.77 14.96 -7.97
C HIS A 129 8.24 14.89 -8.10
N PRO A 130 7.74 14.47 -9.27
CA PRO A 130 6.31 14.33 -9.51
C PRO A 130 5.65 13.34 -8.55
N LYS A 131 4.40 13.60 -8.23
CA LYS A 131 3.60 12.81 -7.29
C LYS A 131 2.80 11.74 -8.03
N ILE A 132 2.61 10.61 -7.37
CA ILE A 132 1.64 9.59 -7.75
C ILE A 132 0.36 9.72 -6.91
N ASP A 133 -0.75 9.25 -7.43
CA ASP A 133 -2.00 9.16 -6.69
C ASP A 133 -1.98 7.95 -5.74
N THR A 134 -1.70 8.23 -4.48
CA THR A 134 -1.61 7.18 -3.44
C THR A 134 -2.96 6.54 -3.09
N THR A 135 -4.09 7.13 -3.48
CA THR A 135 -5.41 6.55 -3.22
C THR A 135 -5.69 5.31 -4.07
N LYS A 136 -4.95 5.16 -5.18
CA LYS A 136 -5.06 4.03 -6.11
C LYS A 136 -4.12 2.88 -5.79
N ILE A 137 -3.28 3.02 -4.75
CA ILE A 137 -2.36 1.95 -4.33
C ILE A 137 -3.17 0.85 -3.64
N VAL A 138 -3.09 -0.35 -4.19
CA VAL A 138 -3.62 -1.56 -3.55
C VAL A 138 -2.44 -2.30 -2.91
N PRO A 139 -2.42 -2.48 -1.59
CA PRO A 139 -1.34 -3.23 -0.92
C PRO A 139 -1.27 -4.66 -1.46
N GLU A 140 -0.06 -5.18 -1.66
CA GLU A 140 0.15 -6.55 -2.15
C GLU A 140 -0.47 -7.59 -1.21
N ASN A 141 -0.45 -7.34 0.10
CA ASN A 141 -1.04 -8.21 1.12
C ASN A 141 -2.57 -8.08 1.26
N SER A 142 -3.24 -7.41 0.31
CA SER A 142 -4.71 -7.30 0.32
C SER A 142 -5.43 -8.55 -0.20
N LYS A 143 -4.69 -9.54 -0.72
CA LYS A 143 -5.27 -10.83 -1.13
C LYS A 143 -5.34 -11.77 0.08
N LEU A 144 -6.53 -12.33 0.28
CA LEU A 144 -6.77 -13.33 1.33
C LEU A 144 -5.82 -14.54 1.23
N GLU A 145 -5.31 -14.79 0.02
CA GLU A 145 -4.41 -15.91 -0.29
C GLU A 145 -3.00 -15.73 0.29
N ASP A 146 -2.57 -14.48 0.52
CA ASP A 146 -1.23 -14.15 1.01
C ASP A 146 -1.14 -14.15 2.55
N LEU A 147 -2.29 -14.28 3.23
CA LEU A 147 -2.34 -14.37 4.69
C LEU A 147 -2.02 -15.78 5.16
N ASP A 148 -1.35 -15.89 6.31
CA ASP A 148 -1.21 -17.17 7.00
C ASP A 148 -2.58 -17.77 7.32
N SER A 149 -2.65 -19.08 7.55
CA SER A 149 -3.91 -19.81 7.68
C SER A 149 -4.76 -19.36 8.88
N GLU A 150 -4.14 -18.86 9.95
CA GLU A 150 -4.82 -18.39 11.15
C GLU A 150 -5.44 -17.01 10.92
N THR A 151 -4.64 -16.06 10.41
CA THR A 151 -5.08 -14.70 10.06
C THR A 151 -6.15 -14.75 8.97
N ARG A 152 -5.97 -15.60 7.96
CA ARG A 152 -6.96 -15.83 6.90
C ARG A 152 -8.29 -16.29 7.47
N GLY A 153 -8.29 -17.27 8.38
CA GLY A 153 -9.51 -17.74 9.03
C GLY A 153 -10.23 -16.64 9.84
N MET A 154 -9.47 -15.77 10.52
CA MET A 154 -10.04 -14.62 11.23
C MET A 154 -10.69 -13.62 10.28
N VAL A 155 -10.01 -13.29 9.19
CA VAL A 155 -10.53 -12.34 8.17
C VAL A 155 -11.76 -12.91 7.47
N GLU A 156 -11.74 -14.17 7.07
CA GLU A 156 -12.88 -14.86 6.46
C GLU A 156 -14.11 -14.86 7.40
N LYS A 157 -13.89 -15.16 8.69
CA LYS A 157 -14.93 -15.07 9.71
C LYS A 157 -15.48 -13.63 9.84
N MET A 158 -14.60 -12.63 9.92
CA MET A 158 -15.01 -11.24 10.03
C MET A 158 -15.82 -10.77 8.80
N MET A 159 -15.39 -11.15 7.60
CA MET A 159 -16.10 -10.82 6.36
C MET A 159 -17.48 -11.52 6.30
N PHE A 160 -17.56 -12.78 6.73
CA PHE A 160 -18.82 -13.50 6.84
C PHE A 160 -19.77 -12.82 7.82
N ASP A 161 -19.30 -12.50 9.02
CA ASP A 161 -20.10 -11.88 10.08
C ASP A 161 -20.61 -10.49 9.67
N ASN A 162 -19.76 -9.67 9.01
CA ASN A 162 -20.16 -8.37 8.47
C ASN A 162 -21.25 -8.51 7.40
N ARG A 163 -21.13 -9.50 6.51
CA ARG A 163 -22.16 -9.77 5.49
C ARG A 163 -23.46 -10.23 6.12
N GLN A 164 -23.40 -11.11 7.14
CA GLN A 164 -24.60 -11.57 7.85
C GLN A 164 -25.30 -10.40 8.57
N LYS A 165 -24.56 -9.55 9.27
CA LYS A 165 -25.10 -8.34 9.93
C LYS A 165 -25.78 -7.40 8.92
N ALA A 166 -25.15 -7.16 7.77
CA ALA A 166 -25.72 -6.32 6.71
C ALA A 166 -27.05 -6.88 6.15
N MET A 167 -27.22 -8.21 6.19
CA MET A 167 -28.46 -8.90 5.76
C MET A 167 -29.46 -9.11 6.90
N GLY A 168 -29.18 -8.64 8.12
CA GLY A 168 -30.00 -8.91 9.30
C GLY A 168 -30.07 -10.38 9.71
N LYS A 169 -29.03 -11.16 9.36
CA LYS A 169 -28.91 -12.59 9.68
C LYS A 169 -27.94 -12.81 10.83
N PRO A 170 -28.06 -13.95 11.53
CA PRO A 170 -27.17 -14.24 12.65
C PRO A 170 -25.71 -14.42 12.20
N THR A 171 -24.80 -13.94 13.03
CA THR A 171 -23.34 -14.08 12.86
C THR A 171 -22.89 -15.53 13.07
N SER A 172 -21.62 -15.84 12.73
CA SER A 172 -21.03 -17.16 12.92
C SER A 172 -21.10 -17.63 14.39
N ASP A 173 -20.91 -16.72 15.34
CA ASP A 173 -20.97 -17.06 16.76
C ASP A 173 -22.41 -17.25 17.26
N GLU A 174 -23.36 -16.47 16.74
CA GLU A 174 -24.80 -16.66 17.00
C GLU A 174 -25.33 -17.97 16.41
N LEU A 175 -24.88 -18.35 15.20
CA LEU A 175 -25.20 -19.63 14.60
C LEU A 175 -24.69 -20.80 15.45
N LYS A 176 -23.46 -20.73 15.96
CA LYS A 176 -22.92 -21.76 16.88
C LYS A 176 -23.71 -21.84 18.18
N LYS A 177 -24.11 -20.70 18.74
CA LYS A 177 -24.97 -20.68 19.95
C LYS A 177 -26.34 -21.31 19.67
N LEU A 178 -26.96 -21.02 18.54
CA LEU A 178 -28.24 -21.61 18.10
C LEU A 178 -28.10 -23.13 17.95
N GLU A 179 -27.08 -23.60 17.26
CA GLU A 179 -26.82 -25.04 17.08
C GLU A 179 -26.60 -25.77 18.42
N MET A 180 -25.82 -25.13 19.31
CA MET A 180 -25.58 -25.67 20.65
C MET A 180 -26.87 -25.74 21.47
N LEU A 181 -27.72 -24.72 21.39
CA LEU A 181 -29.03 -24.69 22.02
C LEU A 181 -29.97 -25.80 21.47
N GLU A 182 -29.97 -26.00 20.14
CA GLU A 182 -30.73 -27.07 19.51
C GLU A 182 -30.26 -28.48 19.96
N LYS A 183 -28.96 -28.69 20.02
CA LYS A 183 -28.35 -29.92 20.55
C LYS A 183 -28.77 -30.16 22.00
N PHE A 184 -28.73 -29.08 22.81
CA PHE A 184 -29.11 -29.16 24.22
C PHE A 184 -30.61 -29.45 24.38
N LYS A 185 -31.49 -28.81 23.60
CA LYS A 185 -32.93 -29.10 23.57
C LYS A 185 -33.23 -30.57 23.22
N LYS A 186 -32.50 -31.12 22.26
CA LYS A 186 -32.66 -32.53 21.86
C LYS A 186 -32.20 -33.52 22.96
N ALA A 187 -31.17 -33.13 23.71
CA ALA A 187 -30.65 -33.97 24.80
C ALA A 187 -31.51 -33.89 26.07
N HIS A 188 -32.30 -32.84 26.25
CA HIS A 188 -33.10 -32.56 27.45
C HIS A 188 -34.55 -32.24 27.08
N PRO A 189 -35.30 -33.20 26.53
CA PRO A 189 -36.68 -32.94 26.10
C PRO A 189 -37.65 -32.70 27.28
N GLU A 190 -37.22 -32.99 28.50
CA GLU A 190 -37.96 -32.74 29.75
C GLU A 190 -37.92 -31.26 30.22
N MET A 191 -37.05 -30.44 29.65
CA MET A 191 -36.89 -29.04 30.04
C MET A 191 -37.66 -28.07 29.11
N ASP A 192 -38.31 -27.10 29.71
CA ASP A 192 -39.00 -26.02 28.96
C ASP A 192 -38.02 -24.87 28.63
N PHE A 193 -37.80 -24.66 27.33
CA PHE A 193 -36.92 -23.60 26.80
C PHE A 193 -37.68 -22.42 26.18
N SER A 194 -38.97 -22.27 26.40
CA SER A 194 -39.81 -21.24 25.79
C SER A 194 -39.37 -19.80 26.13
N ASN A 195 -38.68 -19.61 27.25
CA ASN A 195 -38.17 -18.31 27.72
C ASN A 195 -36.63 -18.14 27.54
N ALA A 196 -35.95 -19.04 26.86
CA ALA A 196 -34.52 -18.93 26.64
C ALA A 196 -34.19 -17.80 25.64
N LYS A 197 -33.61 -16.70 26.13
CA LYS A 197 -33.06 -15.61 25.30
C LYS A 197 -31.59 -15.90 25.02
N ILE A 198 -31.22 -15.85 23.75
CA ILE A 198 -29.82 -15.87 23.31
C ILE A 198 -29.32 -14.42 23.32
N SER A 199 -28.41 -14.12 24.23
CA SER A 199 -27.72 -12.81 24.32
C SER A 199 -26.33 -12.94 23.73
#